data_a43c73565544c66d25c4f239202cd997
#
_entry.id   a43c73565544c66d25c4f239202cd997
#
_cell.length_a   1.000
_cell.length_b   1.000
_cell.length_c   1.000
_cell.angle_alpha   90.00
_cell.angle_beta   90.00
_cell.angle_gamma   90.00
#
_symmetry.space_group_name_H-M   'P 1'
#
loop_
_entity.id
_entity.type
_entity.pdbx_description
1 polymer ?
#
loop_
_entity_poly.entity_id
_entity_poly.type
_entity_poly.pdbx_seq_one_letter_code
_entity_poly.pdbx_strand_id
1 'polypeptide(L)'
;AGKAHAELPSLFIQYPHQIRKDVLPMFTAATVFSALELGFIYALVAMALFLSFRILNIADMSTDGTFTLGCAVSATAAVAGHPVLGLFLAIAAGAASGFVTATLQTRLGVPSILAGIITNTGLYTVNLAVMGFSSNVPMLKTQTIFTMAQALFGDVFPYKLLVAAVITVVVCLL
;
A
#
# COMPACT_ATOMS: atom_id res chain seq x y z
N ALA A 1 40.77 1.80 -36.39
CA ALA A 1 39.54 1.01 -36.45
C ALA A 1 39.69 -0.43 -35.86
N GLY A 2 40.84 -0.81 -35.30
CA GLY A 2 41.13 -2.19 -34.89
C GLY A 2 41.02 -2.52 -33.40
N LYS A 3 40.77 -1.54 -32.51
CA LYS A 3 40.75 -1.79 -31.06
C LYS A 3 39.34 -2.02 -30.47
N ALA A 4 38.26 -1.66 -31.17
CA ALA A 4 36.90 -1.79 -30.68
C ALA A 4 36.32 -3.22 -30.72
N HIS A 5 36.89 -4.09 -31.56
CA HIS A 5 36.40 -5.48 -31.73
C HIS A 5 36.99 -6.50 -30.74
N ALA A 6 38.05 -6.16 -30.02
CA ALA A 6 38.71 -7.09 -29.10
C ALA A 6 38.14 -7.03 -27.66
N GLU A 7 37.42 -5.97 -27.31
CA GLU A 7 36.88 -5.79 -25.94
C GLU A 7 35.47 -6.37 -25.73
N LEU A 8 34.72 -6.60 -26.80
CA LEU A 8 33.35 -7.15 -26.75
C LEU A 8 33.22 -8.54 -26.11
N PRO A 9 34.14 -9.49 -26.32
CA PRO A 9 34.03 -10.80 -25.65
C PRO A 9 34.29 -10.78 -24.16
N SER A 10 35.11 -9.86 -23.65
CA SER A 10 35.43 -9.77 -22.21
C SER A 10 34.28 -9.16 -21.42
N LEU A 11 33.53 -8.27 -22.01
CA LEU A 11 32.32 -7.67 -21.41
C LEU A 11 31.23 -8.73 -21.21
N PHE A 12 31.00 -9.61 -22.18
CA PHE A 12 29.98 -10.66 -22.08
C PHE A 12 30.32 -11.78 -21.07
N ILE A 13 31.60 -12.01 -20.79
CA ILE A 13 32.03 -13.00 -19.79
C ILE A 13 31.92 -12.45 -18.35
N GLN A 14 32.02 -11.14 -18.18
CA GLN A 14 31.98 -10.48 -16.88
C GLN A 14 30.53 -10.26 -16.37
N TYR A 15 29.56 -10.18 -17.27
CA TYR A 15 28.13 -9.96 -16.96
C TYR A 15 27.51 -11.04 -16.06
N PRO A 16 27.66 -12.35 -16.29
CA PRO A 16 27.03 -13.36 -15.47
C PRO A 16 27.56 -13.41 -14.03
N HIS A 17 28.83 -13.00 -13.80
CA HIS A 17 29.42 -12.98 -12.47
C HIS A 17 28.94 -11.77 -11.66
N GLN A 18 28.69 -10.65 -12.32
CA GLN A 18 28.15 -9.43 -11.70
C GLN A 18 26.68 -9.63 -11.32
N ILE A 19 25.87 -10.15 -12.24
CA ILE A 19 24.45 -10.47 -11.98
C ILE A 19 24.32 -11.44 -10.79
N ARG A 20 25.19 -12.42 -10.66
CA ARG A 20 25.18 -13.37 -9.54
C ARG A 20 25.53 -12.70 -8.19
N LYS A 21 26.41 -11.70 -8.18
CA LYS A 21 26.76 -10.92 -6.96
C LYS A 21 25.66 -9.98 -6.56
N ASP A 22 24.91 -9.45 -7.52
CA ASP A 22 23.81 -8.50 -7.29
C ASP A 22 22.51 -9.22 -6.91
N VAL A 23 22.31 -10.47 -7.35
CA VAL A 23 21.13 -11.30 -7.03
C VAL A 23 21.23 -11.96 -5.65
N LEU A 24 22.42 -12.32 -5.19
CA LEU A 24 22.62 -12.92 -3.85
C LEU A 24 22.17 -12.00 -2.69
N PRO A 25 22.41 -10.68 -2.69
CA PRO A 25 21.90 -9.79 -1.65
C PRO A 25 20.40 -9.51 -1.73
N MET A 26 19.68 -9.90 -2.80
CA MET A 26 18.23 -9.75 -2.89
C MET A 26 17.47 -10.63 -1.87
N PHE A 27 18.05 -11.72 -1.42
CA PHE A 27 17.50 -12.58 -0.37
C PHE A 27 18.10 -12.27 1.03
N THR A 28 18.28 -11.00 1.32
CA THR A 28 18.70 -10.58 2.68
C THR A 28 17.51 -10.72 3.65
N ALA A 29 17.80 -11.03 4.91
CA ALA A 29 16.78 -11.07 5.96
C ALA A 29 15.90 -9.81 5.99
N ALA A 30 16.48 -8.64 5.73
CA ALA A 30 15.76 -7.38 5.61
C ALA A 30 14.67 -7.40 4.51
N THR A 31 14.95 -8.02 3.36
CA THR A 31 13.98 -8.15 2.27
C THR A 31 12.81 -9.06 2.67
N VAL A 32 13.10 -10.15 3.40
CA VAL A 32 12.07 -11.06 3.91
C VAL A 32 11.17 -10.34 4.93
N PHE A 33 11.75 -9.57 5.85
CA PHE A 33 10.98 -8.79 6.81
C PHE A 33 10.11 -7.72 6.14
N SER A 34 10.63 -7.03 5.13
CA SER A 34 9.84 -6.05 4.36
C SER A 34 8.71 -6.70 3.56
N ALA A 35 8.94 -7.89 3.01
CA ALA A 35 7.91 -8.65 2.32
C ALA A 35 6.80 -9.12 3.27
N LEU A 36 7.16 -9.56 4.48
CA LEU A 36 6.19 -9.95 5.52
C LEU A 36 5.38 -8.74 6.00
N GLU A 37 6.02 -7.59 6.21
CA GLU A 37 5.35 -6.33 6.58
C GLU A 37 4.29 -5.97 5.54
N LEU A 38 4.68 -5.97 4.27
CA LEU A 38 3.76 -5.70 3.16
C LEU A 38 2.65 -6.74 3.07
N GLY A 39 2.98 -8.02 3.30
CA GLY A 39 2.03 -9.13 3.34
C GLY A 39 0.95 -8.96 4.40
N PHE A 40 1.29 -8.52 5.60
CA PHE A 40 0.32 -8.22 6.66
C PHE A 40 -0.61 -7.06 6.29
N ILE A 41 -0.09 -6.02 5.64
CA ILE A 41 -0.91 -4.89 5.18
C ILE A 41 -1.91 -5.35 4.12
N TYR A 42 -1.46 -6.13 3.14
CA TYR A 42 -2.36 -6.68 2.11
C TYR A 42 -3.32 -7.75 2.65
N ALA A 43 -3.00 -8.41 3.75
CA ALA A 43 -3.93 -9.31 4.42
C ALA A 43 -5.21 -8.60 4.88
N LEU A 44 -5.12 -7.32 5.30
CA LEU A 44 -6.31 -6.52 5.63
C LEU A 44 -7.20 -6.29 4.40
N VAL A 45 -6.61 -6.01 3.25
CA VAL A 45 -7.34 -5.85 1.98
C VAL A 45 -8.01 -7.17 1.59
N ALA A 46 -7.30 -8.29 1.73
CA ALA A 46 -7.84 -9.61 1.46
C ALA A 46 -9.01 -9.96 2.40
N MET A 47 -8.91 -9.60 3.68
CA MET A 47 -10.01 -9.76 4.65
C MET A 47 -11.23 -8.92 4.28
N ALA A 48 -11.04 -7.67 3.85
CA ALA A 48 -12.15 -6.81 3.40
C ALA A 48 -12.87 -7.42 2.18
N LEU A 49 -12.11 -7.92 1.20
CA LEU A 49 -12.66 -8.64 0.06
C LEU A 49 -13.37 -9.93 0.47
N PHE A 50 -12.80 -10.71 1.39
CA PHE A 50 -13.41 -11.93 1.91
C PHE A 50 -14.76 -11.64 2.59
N LEU A 51 -14.84 -10.60 3.41
CA LEU A 51 -16.09 -10.17 4.04
C LEU A 51 -17.13 -9.80 2.99
N SER A 52 -16.75 -9.01 1.99
CA SER A 52 -17.64 -8.60 0.91
C SER A 52 -18.21 -9.81 0.16
N PHE A 53 -17.36 -10.75 -0.24
CA PHE A 53 -17.81 -11.94 -0.98
C PHE A 53 -18.56 -12.94 -0.11
N ARG A 54 -18.08 -13.19 1.12
CA ARG A 54 -18.61 -14.28 1.95
C ARG A 54 -19.87 -13.90 2.72
N ILE A 55 -19.95 -12.66 3.20
CA ILE A 55 -21.05 -12.19 4.05
C ILE A 55 -22.09 -11.42 3.23
N LEU A 56 -21.66 -10.45 2.43
CA LEU A 56 -22.56 -9.62 1.64
C LEU A 56 -22.97 -10.27 0.31
N ASN A 57 -22.24 -11.31 -0.13
CA ASN A 57 -22.39 -11.93 -1.45
C ASN A 57 -22.32 -10.91 -2.60
N ILE A 58 -21.50 -9.89 -2.44
CA ILE A 58 -21.32 -8.77 -3.35
C ILE A 58 -19.86 -8.73 -3.79
N ALA A 59 -19.64 -8.67 -5.10
CA ALA A 59 -18.30 -8.46 -5.67
C ALA A 59 -17.95 -6.96 -5.62
N ASP A 60 -17.32 -6.51 -4.52
CA ASP A 60 -16.93 -5.11 -4.40
C ASP A 60 -15.54 -4.89 -5.01
N MET A 61 -15.51 -4.30 -6.20
CA MET A 61 -14.29 -3.94 -6.93
C MET A 61 -13.74 -2.55 -6.51
N SER A 62 -14.37 -1.85 -5.56
CA SER A 62 -13.90 -0.53 -5.11
C SER A 62 -12.86 -0.60 -3.99
N THR A 63 -12.62 -1.79 -3.42
CA THR A 63 -11.74 -1.99 -2.25
C THR A 63 -10.31 -1.49 -2.49
N ASP A 64 -9.75 -1.74 -3.67
CA ASP A 64 -8.38 -1.31 -4.03
C ASP A 64 -8.27 0.21 -4.09
N GLY A 65 -9.22 0.90 -4.75
CA GLY A 65 -9.26 2.36 -4.81
C GLY A 65 -9.49 3.00 -3.44
N THR A 66 -10.30 2.38 -2.60
CA THR A 66 -10.57 2.84 -1.23
C THR A 66 -9.32 2.69 -0.35
N PHE A 67 -8.60 1.58 -0.48
CA PHE A 67 -7.33 1.37 0.21
C PHE A 67 -6.30 2.44 -0.21
N THR A 68 -6.16 2.67 -1.51
CA THR A 68 -5.27 3.71 -2.05
C THR A 68 -5.66 5.11 -1.57
N LEU A 69 -6.97 5.42 -1.48
CA LEU A 69 -7.45 6.68 -0.90
C LEU A 69 -7.02 6.84 0.56
N GLY A 70 -7.19 5.80 1.37
CA GLY A 70 -6.73 5.80 2.75
C GLY A 70 -5.22 6.06 2.87
N CYS A 71 -4.42 5.42 2.02
CA CYS A 71 -2.98 5.65 1.96
C CYS A 71 -2.64 7.09 1.54
N ALA A 72 -3.30 7.63 0.52
CA ALA A 72 -3.07 9.00 0.04
C ALA A 72 -3.39 10.05 1.11
N VAL A 73 -4.54 9.92 1.79
CA VAL A 73 -4.98 10.82 2.85
C VAL A 73 -4.05 10.74 4.06
N SER A 74 -3.68 9.54 4.50
CA SER A 74 -2.76 9.37 5.63
C SER A 74 -1.37 9.90 5.34
N ALA A 75 -0.85 9.69 4.12
CA ALA A 75 0.45 10.18 3.69
C ALA A 75 0.50 11.71 3.64
N THR A 76 -0.50 12.35 3.05
CA THR A 76 -0.56 13.82 2.95
C THR A 76 -0.71 14.47 4.33
N ALA A 77 -1.50 13.90 5.23
CA ALA A 77 -1.63 14.38 6.61
C ALA A 77 -0.34 14.16 7.42
N ALA A 78 0.38 13.07 7.20
CA ALA A 78 1.68 12.83 7.82
C ALA A 78 2.72 13.86 7.36
N VAL A 79 2.76 14.18 6.06
CA VAL A 79 3.62 15.25 5.52
C VAL A 79 3.26 16.62 6.09
N ALA A 80 1.98 16.88 6.38
CA ALA A 80 1.52 18.08 7.06
C ALA A 80 1.87 18.11 8.57
N GLY A 81 2.53 17.09 9.10
CA GLY A 81 2.98 17.01 10.50
C GLY A 81 1.96 16.45 11.49
N HIS A 82 0.84 15.92 11.01
CA HIS A 82 -0.24 15.38 11.85
C HIS A 82 -0.52 13.88 11.54
N PRO A 83 0.41 12.95 11.84
CA PRO A 83 0.27 11.54 11.47
C PRO A 83 -0.92 10.84 12.13
N VAL A 84 -1.24 11.18 13.39
CA VAL A 84 -2.39 10.60 14.12
C VAL A 84 -3.72 11.08 13.52
N LEU A 85 -3.82 12.36 13.18
CA LEU A 85 -4.99 12.92 12.52
C LEU A 85 -5.18 12.31 11.12
N GLY A 86 -4.08 11.98 10.44
CA GLY A 86 -4.09 11.26 9.16
C GLY A 86 -4.77 9.90 9.24
N LEU A 87 -4.63 9.17 10.35
CA LEU A 87 -5.31 7.90 10.56
C LEU A 87 -6.83 8.07 10.62
N PHE A 88 -7.32 9.04 11.41
CA PHE A 88 -8.75 9.31 11.50
C PHE A 88 -9.34 9.80 10.18
N LEU A 89 -8.61 10.65 9.46
CA LEU A 89 -9.02 11.12 8.13
C LEU A 89 -9.06 9.99 7.11
N ALA A 90 -8.11 9.04 7.15
CA ALA A 90 -8.11 7.88 6.30
C ALA A 90 -9.33 6.97 6.54
N ILE A 91 -9.71 6.75 7.81
CA ILE A 91 -10.91 6.00 8.17
C ILE A 91 -12.17 6.71 7.64
N ALA A 92 -12.27 8.03 7.84
CA ALA A 92 -13.39 8.82 7.35
C ALA A 92 -13.49 8.80 5.80
N ALA A 93 -12.36 8.92 5.11
CA ALA A 93 -12.29 8.86 3.65
C ALA A 93 -12.68 7.48 3.12
N GLY A 94 -12.24 6.39 3.77
CA GLY A 94 -12.65 5.03 3.45
C GLY A 94 -14.15 4.81 3.65
N ALA A 95 -14.71 5.29 4.76
CA ALA A 95 -16.14 5.23 5.04
C ALA A 95 -16.96 6.01 4.00
N ALA A 96 -16.50 7.21 3.61
CA ALA A 96 -17.15 8.02 2.59
C ALA A 96 -17.15 7.32 1.22
N SER A 97 -16.03 6.70 0.85
CA SER A 97 -15.92 5.90 -0.39
C SER A 97 -16.91 4.73 -0.39
N GLY A 98 -16.95 3.95 0.70
CA GLY A 98 -17.90 2.85 0.85
C GLY A 98 -19.36 3.31 0.82
N PHE A 99 -19.67 4.47 1.42
CA PHE A 99 -21.00 5.07 1.35
C PHE A 99 -21.40 5.42 -0.08
N VAL A 100 -20.49 5.96 -0.90
CA VAL A 100 -20.74 6.24 -2.31
C VAL A 100 -21.05 4.94 -3.08
N THR A 101 -20.23 3.90 -2.91
CA THR A 101 -20.46 2.60 -3.55
C THR A 101 -21.80 2.00 -3.14
N ALA A 102 -22.11 2.01 -1.84
CA ALA A 102 -23.38 1.51 -1.32
C ALA A 102 -24.59 2.29 -1.86
N THR A 103 -24.47 3.61 -2.01
CA THR A 103 -25.53 4.45 -2.56
C THR A 103 -25.79 4.13 -4.04
N LEU A 104 -24.74 3.92 -4.83
CA LEU A 104 -24.86 3.50 -6.24
C LEU A 104 -25.59 2.17 -6.34
N GLN A 105 -25.30 1.21 -5.47
CA GLN A 105 -25.93 -0.11 -5.48
C GLN A 105 -27.39 -0.07 -4.99
N THR A 106 -27.64 0.59 -3.85
CA THR A 106 -28.93 0.51 -3.17
C THR A 106 -29.95 1.54 -3.68
N ARG A 107 -29.51 2.77 -3.97
CA ARG A 107 -30.40 3.86 -4.41
C ARG A 107 -30.56 3.92 -5.92
N LEU A 108 -29.48 3.71 -6.65
CA LEU A 108 -29.48 3.78 -8.11
C LEU A 108 -29.69 2.42 -8.79
N GLY A 109 -29.69 1.32 -8.02
CA GLY A 109 -29.87 -0.04 -8.55
C GLY A 109 -28.77 -0.51 -9.49
N VAL A 110 -27.59 0.09 -9.40
CA VAL A 110 -26.45 -0.27 -10.24
C VAL A 110 -25.93 -1.65 -9.80
N PRO A 111 -25.66 -2.60 -10.71
CA PRO A 111 -25.04 -3.86 -10.37
C PRO A 111 -23.73 -3.66 -9.60
N SER A 112 -23.46 -4.49 -8.58
CA SER A 112 -22.35 -4.30 -7.64
C SER A 112 -20.99 -4.20 -8.33
N ILE A 113 -20.73 -5.04 -9.34
CA ILE A 113 -19.50 -5.00 -10.12
C ILE A 113 -19.32 -3.66 -10.81
N LEU A 114 -20.39 -3.15 -11.45
CA LEU A 114 -20.35 -1.88 -12.16
C LEU A 114 -20.20 -0.70 -11.19
N ALA A 115 -20.94 -0.71 -10.07
CA ALA A 115 -20.79 0.30 -9.02
C ALA A 115 -19.35 0.36 -8.47
N GLY A 116 -18.72 -0.80 -8.24
CA GLY A 116 -17.33 -0.89 -7.81
C GLY A 116 -16.36 -0.31 -8.83
N ILE A 117 -16.52 -0.61 -10.11
CA ILE A 117 -15.67 -0.07 -11.18
C ILE A 117 -15.81 1.45 -11.29
N ILE A 118 -17.05 1.97 -11.27
CA ILE A 118 -17.32 3.41 -11.33
C ILE A 118 -16.66 4.13 -10.13
N THR A 119 -16.88 3.60 -8.92
CA THR A 119 -16.27 4.17 -7.71
C THR A 119 -14.75 4.13 -7.78
N ASN A 120 -14.15 3.00 -8.17
CA ASN A 120 -12.70 2.85 -8.28
C ASN A 120 -12.09 3.86 -9.27
N THR A 121 -12.73 4.04 -10.43
CA THR A 121 -12.30 5.02 -11.44
C THR A 121 -12.42 6.46 -10.91
N GLY A 122 -13.52 6.78 -10.22
CA GLY A 122 -13.68 8.08 -9.57
C GLY A 122 -12.65 8.33 -8.47
N LEU A 123 -12.38 7.32 -7.65
CA LEU A 123 -11.38 7.39 -6.58
C LEU A 123 -9.97 7.63 -7.11
N TYR A 124 -9.62 7.13 -8.30
CA TYR A 124 -8.33 7.43 -8.92
C TYR A 124 -8.11 8.95 -9.05
N THR A 125 -9.12 9.67 -9.54
CA THR A 125 -9.05 11.13 -9.67
C THR A 125 -8.99 11.83 -8.31
N VAL A 126 -9.77 11.34 -7.34
CA VAL A 126 -9.76 11.89 -5.96
C VAL A 126 -8.39 11.65 -5.32
N ASN A 127 -7.81 10.47 -5.46
CA ASN A 127 -6.48 10.16 -4.95
C ASN A 127 -5.42 11.10 -5.52
N LEU A 128 -5.45 11.34 -6.83
CA LEU A 128 -4.53 12.24 -7.50
C LEU A 128 -4.70 13.68 -6.98
N ALA A 129 -5.93 14.14 -6.78
CA ALA A 129 -6.22 15.47 -6.21
C ALA A 129 -5.72 15.59 -4.76
N VAL A 130 -5.93 14.58 -3.91
CA VAL A 130 -5.45 14.54 -2.52
C VAL A 130 -3.92 14.59 -2.47
N MET A 131 -3.24 13.93 -3.40
CA MET A 131 -1.78 13.95 -3.52
C MET A 131 -1.24 15.23 -4.17
N GLY A 132 -2.08 16.24 -4.45
CA GLY A 132 -1.68 17.49 -5.08
C GLY A 132 -1.28 17.34 -6.55
N PHE A 133 -1.94 16.43 -7.28
CA PHE A 133 -1.65 16.07 -8.67
C PHE A 133 -0.21 15.56 -8.89
N SER A 134 0.43 15.05 -7.85
CA SER A 134 1.73 14.40 -7.90
C SER A 134 1.58 12.89 -7.87
N SER A 135 2.38 12.19 -8.67
CA SER A 135 2.40 10.72 -8.67
C SER A 135 3.06 10.12 -7.43
N ASN A 136 3.74 10.92 -6.63
CA ASN A 136 4.48 10.46 -5.45
C ASN A 136 4.45 11.52 -4.35
N VAL A 137 4.25 11.07 -3.11
CA VAL A 137 4.34 11.91 -1.91
C VAL A 137 5.67 11.60 -1.22
N PRO A 138 6.66 12.52 -1.22
CA PRO A 138 7.96 12.27 -0.61
C PRO A 138 7.83 12.25 0.92
N MET A 139 8.03 11.08 1.54
CA MET A 139 7.94 10.88 2.99
C MET A 139 9.33 10.79 3.68
N LEU A 140 10.40 11.20 3.00
CA LEU A 140 11.80 10.97 3.40
C LEU A 140 12.22 11.59 4.75
N LYS A 141 11.48 12.55 5.29
CA LYS A 141 11.78 13.19 6.60
C LYS A 141 10.53 13.37 7.46
N THR A 142 9.47 12.63 7.14
CA THR A 142 8.18 12.80 7.77
C THR A 142 8.05 11.86 8.97
N GLN A 143 7.56 12.36 10.08
CA GLN A 143 7.19 11.52 11.22
C GLN A 143 5.94 10.71 10.84
N THR A 144 6.08 9.41 10.83
CA THR A 144 4.98 8.47 10.59
C THR A 144 4.59 7.80 11.91
N ILE A 145 3.44 7.13 11.91
CA ILE A 145 3.02 6.31 13.07
C ILE A 145 4.09 5.26 13.40
N PHE A 146 4.79 4.73 12.39
CA PHE A 146 5.88 3.77 12.57
C PHE A 146 7.10 4.40 13.27
N THR A 147 7.47 5.65 12.97
CA THR A 147 8.57 6.33 13.65
C THR A 147 8.19 6.72 15.08
N MET A 148 6.92 7.03 15.35
CA MET A 148 6.41 7.23 16.71
C MET A 148 6.42 5.92 17.51
N ALA A 149 6.02 4.81 16.90
CA ALA A 149 6.11 3.48 17.51
C ALA A 149 7.57 3.07 17.80
N GLN A 150 8.51 3.41 16.91
CA GLN A 150 9.94 3.19 17.13
C GLN A 150 10.45 3.93 18.38
N ALA A 151 10.02 5.17 18.56
CA ALA A 151 10.39 5.95 19.76
C ALA A 151 9.86 5.32 21.06
N LEU A 152 8.75 4.58 20.99
CA LEU A 152 8.13 3.92 22.16
C LEU A 152 8.76 2.54 22.46
N PHE A 153 9.10 1.76 21.43
CA PHE A 153 9.52 0.36 21.57
C PHE A 153 11.02 0.13 21.42
N GLY A 154 11.80 1.16 21.03
CA GLY A 154 13.25 1.06 20.82
C GLY A 154 13.64 0.25 19.57
N ASP A 155 14.94 0.22 19.27
CA ASP A 155 15.51 -0.38 18.03
C ASP A 155 15.69 -1.93 18.07
N VAL A 156 15.18 -2.63 19.09
CA VAL A 156 15.55 -4.02 19.36
C VAL A 156 14.79 -5.05 18.52
N PHE A 157 13.69 -4.67 17.85
CA PHE A 157 12.86 -5.62 17.05
C PHE A 157 12.34 -4.95 15.76
N PRO A 158 11.94 -5.73 14.74
CA PRO A 158 11.26 -5.18 13.57
C PRO A 158 9.87 -4.62 13.97
N TYR A 159 9.88 -3.49 14.67
CA TYR A 159 8.69 -2.80 15.20
C TYR A 159 7.60 -2.57 14.14
N LYS A 160 8.00 -2.36 12.88
CA LYS A 160 7.08 -2.20 11.75
C LYS A 160 6.25 -3.47 11.52
N LEU A 161 6.91 -4.62 11.55
CA LEU A 161 6.25 -5.92 11.40
C LEU A 161 5.33 -6.19 12.60
N LEU A 162 5.75 -5.84 13.81
CA LEU A 162 4.95 -6.01 15.01
C LEU A 162 3.70 -5.13 14.97
N VAL A 163 3.82 -3.87 14.60
CA VAL A 163 2.69 -2.94 14.47
C VAL A 163 1.72 -3.43 13.39
N ALA A 164 2.22 -3.83 12.21
CA ALA A 164 1.38 -4.35 11.14
C ALA A 164 0.67 -5.65 11.57
N ALA A 165 1.36 -6.58 12.22
CA ALA A 165 0.79 -7.82 12.73
C ALA A 165 -0.29 -7.57 13.80
N VAL A 166 -0.03 -6.67 14.77
CA VAL A 166 -1.01 -6.33 15.81
C VAL A 166 -2.27 -5.73 15.21
N ILE A 167 -2.14 -4.77 14.27
CA ILE A 167 -3.30 -4.17 13.60
C ILE A 167 -4.08 -5.25 12.84
N THR A 168 -3.39 -6.13 12.11
CA THR A 168 -4.03 -7.21 11.36
C THR A 168 -4.78 -8.17 12.29
N VAL A 169 -4.18 -8.57 13.40
CA VAL A 169 -4.82 -9.47 14.38
C VAL A 169 -6.02 -8.80 15.04
N VAL A 170 -5.92 -7.52 15.44
CA VAL A 170 -7.03 -6.78 16.03
C VAL A 170 -8.20 -6.67 15.06
N VAL A 171 -7.95 -6.34 13.80
CA VAL A 171 -9.01 -6.28 12.77
C VAL A 171 -9.60 -7.66 12.47
N CYS A 172 -8.80 -8.72 12.54
CA CYS A 172 -9.26 -10.09 12.31
C CYS A 172 -10.12 -10.63 13.46
N LEU A 173 -9.95 -10.10 14.69
CA LEU A 173 -10.71 -10.50 15.87
C LEU A 173 -12.00 -9.69 16.08
N LEU A 174 -12.13 -8.54 15.43
CA LEU A 174 -13.31 -7.68 15.42
C LEU A 174 -14.35 -8.15 14.39
#